data_cfc322d400b9edea44e08ef6e47a67ec
#
_entry.id   cfc322d400b9edea44e08ef6e47a67ec
#
_cell.length_a   1.000
_cell.length_b   1.000
_cell.length_c   1.000
_cell.angle_alpha   90.00
_cell.angle_beta   90.00
_cell.angle_gamma   90.00
#
_symmetry.space_group_name_H-M   'P 1'
#
loop_
_entity.id
_entity.type
_entity.pdbx_description
1 polymer ?
#
loop_
_entity_poly.entity_id
_entity_poly.type
_entity_poly.pdbx_seq_one_letter_code
_entity_poly.pdbx_strand_id
1 'polypeptide(L)'
;MKTLYRILLLVTVFGSAANAAESSLNIQAISAAEINNFRAPESNVVSTGQPTADQFKIMAELGVKHVINLRTPGEDAGFDEKMAVESLGMSYHNIPVSVGDGGINADNAQSLQNLLDEFGGDGVVVHCATGNRVGALISLSVFEDGGSLENSIQEGSRWGMTSERLQQVVRDTLSEN
;
A
#
# COMPACT_ATOMS: atom_id res chain seq x y z
N MET A 1 -35.95 54.84 41.35
CA MET A 1 -35.56 54.22 40.07
C MET A 1 -34.32 53.39 40.33
N LYS A 2 -34.44 52.04 40.35
CA LYS A 2 -33.29 51.12 40.59
C LYS A 2 -32.95 50.44 39.27
N THR A 3 -31.79 50.82 38.70
CA THR A 3 -31.29 50.24 37.44
C THR A 3 -30.52 48.94 37.73
N LEU A 4 -31.11 47.79 37.32
CA LEU A 4 -30.43 46.48 37.39
C LEU A 4 -29.46 46.36 36.20
N TYR A 5 -28.15 46.29 36.48
CA TYR A 5 -27.14 45.84 35.50
C TYR A 5 -27.13 44.30 35.42
N ARG A 6 -27.55 43.78 34.29
CA ARG A 6 -27.36 42.35 33.97
C ARG A 6 -25.93 42.16 33.41
N ILE A 7 -25.10 41.50 34.21
CA ILE A 7 -23.80 41.02 33.77
C ILE A 7 -24.02 39.77 32.92
N LEU A 8 -23.74 39.88 31.62
CA LEU A 8 -23.75 38.75 30.69
C LEU A 8 -22.38 38.05 30.78
N LEU A 9 -22.35 36.87 31.41
CA LEU A 9 -21.15 36.04 31.51
C LEU A 9 -20.94 35.30 30.17
N LEU A 10 -20.00 35.75 29.38
CA LEU A 10 -19.62 35.07 28.13
C LEU A 10 -18.71 33.90 28.47
N VAL A 11 -19.24 32.68 28.45
CA VAL A 11 -18.45 31.45 28.61
C VAL A 11 -17.85 31.13 27.24
N THR A 12 -16.59 31.45 27.05
CA THR A 12 -15.81 31.01 25.89
C THR A 12 -15.40 29.54 26.12
N VAL A 13 -16.09 28.62 25.46
CA VAL A 13 -15.64 27.22 25.36
C VAL A 13 -14.44 27.16 24.40
N PHE A 14 -13.23 27.07 24.95
CA PHE A 14 -12.06 26.67 24.18
C PHE A 14 -12.19 25.18 23.85
N GLY A 15 -12.74 24.88 22.68
CA GLY A 15 -12.64 23.55 22.10
C GLY A 15 -11.18 23.28 21.75
N SER A 16 -10.48 22.46 22.54
CA SER A 16 -9.23 21.84 22.11
C SER A 16 -9.55 20.95 20.92
N ALA A 17 -9.29 21.43 19.70
CA ALA A 17 -9.10 20.56 18.57
C ALA A 17 -7.85 19.74 18.87
N ALA A 18 -8.01 18.49 19.30
CA ALA A 18 -6.94 17.52 19.27
C ALA A 18 -6.57 17.36 17.79
N ASN A 19 -5.49 18.00 17.39
CA ASN A 19 -4.83 17.72 16.12
C ASN A 19 -4.30 16.28 16.26
N ALA A 20 -5.05 15.29 15.77
CA ALA A 20 -4.51 13.98 15.51
C ALA A 20 -3.42 14.22 14.45
N ALA A 21 -2.18 14.28 14.87
CA ALA A 21 -1.07 14.21 13.95
C ALA A 21 -1.24 12.88 13.22
N GLU A 22 -1.61 12.95 11.95
CA GLU A 22 -1.53 11.79 11.05
C GLU A 22 -0.10 11.29 11.17
N SER A 23 0.06 10.09 11.75
CA SER A 23 1.38 9.49 11.89
C SER A 23 1.80 9.05 10.50
N SER A 24 2.52 9.92 9.80
CA SER A 24 3.11 9.57 8.51
C SER A 24 4.02 8.34 8.68
N LEU A 25 3.94 7.44 7.71
CA LEU A 25 4.76 6.24 7.66
C LEU A 25 6.26 6.60 7.74
N ASN A 26 7.00 5.98 8.66
CA ASN A 26 8.43 6.22 8.77
C ASN A 26 9.22 5.41 7.74
N ILE A 27 9.12 5.82 6.47
CA ILE A 27 9.72 5.15 5.31
C ILE A 27 11.24 4.97 5.48
N GLN A 28 11.95 5.97 6.01
CA GLN A 28 13.39 5.88 6.19
C GLN A 28 13.77 4.77 7.18
N ALA A 29 13.05 4.64 8.28
CA ALA A 29 13.29 3.59 9.25
C ALA A 29 12.89 2.21 8.70
N ILE A 30 11.80 2.10 7.93
CA ILE A 30 11.40 0.84 7.27
C ILE A 30 12.45 0.41 6.25
N SER A 31 13.03 1.34 5.48
CA SER A 31 14.07 1.00 4.50
C SER A 31 15.32 0.40 5.14
N ALA A 32 15.61 0.74 6.40
CA ALA A 32 16.73 0.17 7.15
C ALA A 32 16.52 -1.31 7.57
N ALA A 33 15.30 -1.84 7.44
CA ALA A 33 15.01 -3.25 7.68
C ALA A 33 15.44 -4.18 6.52
N GLU A 34 16.05 -3.64 5.48
CA GLU A 34 16.62 -4.38 4.33
C GLU A 34 15.63 -5.37 3.68
N ILE A 35 14.36 -4.96 3.55
CA ILE A 35 13.34 -5.78 2.91
C ILE A 35 13.65 -5.90 1.42
N ASN A 36 13.56 -7.11 0.88
CA ASN A 36 13.85 -7.37 -0.51
C ASN A 36 13.03 -6.47 -1.45
N ASN A 37 13.69 -5.88 -2.45
CA ASN A 37 13.08 -5.00 -3.47
C ASN A 37 12.19 -3.89 -2.87
N PHE A 38 12.62 -3.29 -1.77
CA PHE A 38 11.92 -2.20 -1.11
C PHE A 38 11.80 -0.98 -2.03
N ARG A 39 10.60 -0.44 -2.15
CA ARG A 39 10.27 0.83 -2.83
C ARG A 39 9.32 1.64 -1.96
N ALA A 40 9.42 2.95 -2.04
CA ALA A 40 8.50 3.90 -1.44
C ALA A 40 7.93 4.82 -2.53
N PRO A 41 6.96 4.32 -3.28
CA PRO A 41 6.39 5.08 -4.39
C PRO A 41 5.57 6.29 -3.91
N GLU A 42 5.04 6.24 -2.70
CA GLU A 42 4.22 7.29 -2.10
C GLU A 42 4.58 7.50 -0.63
N SER A 43 4.13 8.61 -0.04
CA SER A 43 4.46 8.97 1.34
C SER A 43 3.94 7.99 2.40
N ASN A 44 2.84 7.28 2.09
CA ASN A 44 2.18 6.33 2.99
C ASN A 44 2.18 4.89 2.47
N VAL A 45 2.83 4.62 1.32
CA VAL A 45 2.82 3.31 0.70
C VAL A 45 4.23 2.82 0.45
N VAL A 46 4.52 1.59 0.85
CA VAL A 46 5.72 0.86 0.47
C VAL A 46 5.36 -0.39 -0.34
N SER A 47 6.19 -0.69 -1.34
CA SER A 47 6.12 -1.92 -2.14
C SER A 47 7.36 -2.76 -1.91
N THR A 48 7.20 -4.07 -1.74
CA THR A 48 8.30 -4.96 -1.36
C THR A 48 8.20 -6.36 -1.98
N GLY A 49 9.28 -7.12 -1.92
CA GLY A 49 9.23 -8.58 -1.93
C GLY A 49 8.63 -9.12 -0.63
N GLN A 50 8.69 -10.44 -0.41
CA GLN A 50 8.15 -11.07 0.78
C GLN A 50 8.88 -10.59 2.04
N PRO A 51 8.20 -9.91 2.99
CA PRO A 51 8.77 -9.61 4.29
C PRO A 51 8.81 -10.86 5.19
N THR A 52 9.76 -10.91 6.12
CA THR A 52 9.77 -11.87 7.22
C THR A 52 8.80 -11.43 8.33
N ALA A 53 8.48 -12.33 9.27
CA ALA A 53 7.65 -12.01 10.43
C ALA A 53 8.25 -10.87 11.28
N ASP A 54 9.58 -10.83 11.45
CA ASP A 54 10.27 -9.76 12.18
C ASP A 54 10.20 -8.42 11.41
N GLN A 55 10.27 -8.44 10.07
CA GLN A 55 10.10 -7.24 9.25
C GLN A 55 8.68 -6.71 9.31
N PHE A 56 7.65 -7.55 9.36
CA PHE A 56 6.27 -7.10 9.62
C PHE A 56 6.13 -6.43 10.99
N LYS A 57 6.78 -6.96 12.03
CA LYS A 57 6.81 -6.32 13.35
C LYS A 57 7.42 -4.92 13.29
N ILE A 58 8.57 -4.77 12.63
CA ILE A 58 9.21 -3.47 12.43
C ILE A 58 8.27 -2.51 11.68
N MET A 59 7.62 -2.97 10.62
CA MET A 59 6.68 -2.14 9.84
C MET A 59 5.48 -1.70 10.67
N ALA A 60 4.89 -2.58 11.50
CA ALA A 60 3.79 -2.23 12.41
C ALA A 60 4.21 -1.13 13.41
N GLU A 61 5.39 -1.26 14.02
CA GLU A 61 5.94 -0.27 14.96
C GLU A 61 6.22 1.09 14.28
N LEU A 62 6.45 1.10 12.96
CA LEU A 62 6.78 2.28 12.16
C LEU A 62 5.59 2.86 11.39
N GLY A 63 4.37 2.38 11.67
CA GLY A 63 3.15 3.01 11.21
C GLY A 63 2.42 2.30 10.06
N VAL A 64 2.86 1.11 9.62
CA VAL A 64 2.08 0.28 8.69
C VAL A 64 0.84 -0.23 9.41
N LYS A 65 -0.32 -0.06 8.80
CA LYS A 65 -1.63 -0.51 9.30
C LYS A 65 -2.28 -1.55 8.40
N HIS A 66 -1.92 -1.57 7.12
CA HIS A 66 -2.54 -2.43 6.11
C HIS A 66 -1.48 -3.19 5.33
N VAL A 67 -1.69 -4.50 5.19
CA VAL A 67 -0.84 -5.39 4.39
C VAL A 67 -1.66 -5.93 3.22
N ILE A 68 -1.20 -5.70 1.99
CA ILE A 68 -1.80 -6.23 0.78
C ILE A 68 -0.83 -7.25 0.18
N ASN A 69 -1.21 -8.53 0.24
CA ASN A 69 -0.42 -9.65 -0.27
C ASN A 69 -0.93 -10.09 -1.65
N LEU A 70 -0.07 -10.05 -2.67
CA LEU A 70 -0.40 -10.49 -4.02
C LEU A 70 0.00 -11.95 -4.29
N ARG A 71 0.45 -12.69 -3.28
CA ARG A 71 0.85 -14.10 -3.45
C ARG A 71 -0.37 -15.01 -3.52
N THR A 72 -0.24 -16.08 -4.28
CA THR A 72 -1.25 -17.14 -4.31
C THR A 72 -1.15 -18.02 -3.04
N PRO A 73 -2.25 -18.69 -2.64
CA PRO A 73 -2.25 -19.53 -1.43
C PRO A 73 -1.23 -20.68 -1.43
N GLY A 74 -0.74 -21.08 -2.60
CA GLY A 74 0.27 -22.15 -2.74
C GLY A 74 1.71 -21.68 -2.55
N GLU A 75 1.95 -20.39 -2.40
CA GLU A 75 3.30 -19.83 -2.19
C GLU A 75 3.62 -19.83 -0.68
N ASP A 76 4.57 -20.67 -0.25
CA ASP A 76 4.99 -20.75 1.15
C ASP A 76 5.82 -19.52 1.55
N ALA A 77 5.43 -18.83 2.63
CA ALA A 77 6.19 -17.75 3.25
C ALA A 77 7.12 -18.26 4.37
N GLY A 78 7.02 -19.53 4.74
CA GLY A 78 7.71 -20.12 5.89
C GLY A 78 7.01 -19.87 7.23
N PHE A 79 5.87 -19.17 7.24
CA PHE A 79 5.05 -18.90 8.43
C PHE A 79 3.61 -18.55 8.02
N ASP A 80 2.68 -18.57 8.98
CA ASP A 80 1.31 -18.09 8.78
C ASP A 80 1.29 -16.56 8.77
N GLU A 81 1.40 -15.99 7.57
CA GLU A 81 1.51 -14.55 7.37
C GLU A 81 0.28 -13.80 7.83
N LYS A 82 -0.92 -14.30 7.52
CA LYS A 82 -2.16 -13.65 7.95
C LYS A 82 -2.23 -13.54 9.46
N MET A 83 -1.99 -14.65 10.15
CA MET A 83 -1.99 -14.67 11.62
C MET A 83 -0.92 -13.74 12.20
N ALA A 84 0.29 -13.72 11.63
CA ALA A 84 1.37 -12.87 12.08
C ALA A 84 1.00 -11.38 11.94
N VAL A 85 0.49 -10.96 10.78
CA VAL A 85 0.07 -9.58 10.49
C VAL A 85 -1.07 -9.14 11.42
N GLU A 86 -2.13 -9.94 11.55
CA GLU A 86 -3.30 -9.61 12.38
C GLU A 86 -2.93 -9.56 13.87
N SER A 87 -2.01 -10.41 14.34
CA SER A 87 -1.52 -10.38 15.73
C SER A 87 -0.75 -9.11 16.08
N LEU A 88 -0.22 -8.41 15.08
CA LEU A 88 0.45 -7.10 15.21
C LEU A 88 -0.53 -5.91 15.13
N GLY A 89 -1.83 -6.17 14.99
CA GLY A 89 -2.87 -5.15 14.89
C GLY A 89 -3.00 -4.52 13.51
N MET A 90 -2.36 -5.07 12.48
CA MET A 90 -2.53 -4.67 11.09
C MET A 90 -3.68 -5.44 10.43
N SER A 91 -4.33 -4.85 9.43
CA SER A 91 -5.27 -5.57 8.58
C SER A 91 -4.55 -6.30 7.45
N TYR A 92 -5.08 -7.46 7.06
CA TYR A 92 -4.51 -8.30 6.02
C TYR A 92 -5.49 -8.49 4.87
N HIS A 93 -5.04 -8.19 3.65
CA HIS A 93 -5.78 -8.32 2.41
C HIS A 93 -4.99 -9.18 1.43
N ASN A 94 -5.67 -10.10 0.74
CA ASN A 94 -5.01 -10.94 -0.27
C ASN A 94 -5.71 -10.81 -1.62
N ILE A 95 -4.94 -10.43 -2.63
CA ILE A 95 -5.32 -10.48 -4.04
C ILE A 95 -4.42 -11.52 -4.70
N PRO A 96 -4.87 -12.76 -4.91
CA PRO A 96 -4.02 -13.82 -5.43
C PRO A 96 -3.71 -13.62 -6.92
N VAL A 97 -2.47 -13.24 -7.23
CA VAL A 97 -2.00 -12.95 -8.58
C VAL A 97 -1.04 -14.05 -9.05
N SER A 98 -1.48 -14.89 -9.99
CA SER A 98 -0.63 -15.89 -10.67
C SER A 98 -0.19 -15.35 -12.04
N VAL A 99 1.10 -15.19 -12.25
CA VAL A 99 1.65 -14.72 -13.55
C VAL A 99 1.40 -15.75 -14.65
N GLY A 100 1.48 -17.04 -14.32
CA GLY A 100 1.30 -18.13 -15.29
C GLY A 100 -0.14 -18.36 -15.74
N ASP A 101 -1.12 -17.91 -14.94
CA ASP A 101 -2.55 -18.17 -15.15
C ASP A 101 -3.33 -16.88 -15.46
N GLY A 102 -2.70 -15.90 -16.08
CA GLY A 102 -3.35 -14.66 -16.50
C GLY A 102 -3.74 -13.72 -15.35
N GLY A 103 -3.10 -13.84 -14.19
CA GLY A 103 -3.39 -12.96 -13.05
C GLY A 103 -2.85 -11.53 -13.19
N ILE A 104 -2.04 -11.24 -14.20
CA ILE A 104 -1.70 -9.86 -14.59
C ILE A 104 -2.80 -9.39 -15.55
N ASN A 105 -3.86 -8.83 -14.99
CA ASN A 105 -5.07 -8.41 -15.71
C ASN A 105 -5.71 -7.18 -15.05
N ALA A 106 -6.64 -6.57 -15.75
CA ALA A 106 -7.38 -5.37 -15.33
C ALA A 106 -8.13 -5.55 -14.01
N ASP A 107 -8.79 -6.70 -13.80
CA ASP A 107 -9.59 -6.93 -12.59
C ASP A 107 -8.71 -6.94 -11.32
N ASN A 108 -7.54 -7.58 -11.38
CA ASN A 108 -6.59 -7.57 -10.27
C ASN A 108 -5.92 -6.20 -10.08
N ALA A 109 -5.65 -5.48 -11.17
CA ALA A 109 -5.14 -4.11 -11.11
C ALA A 109 -6.17 -3.19 -10.44
N GLN A 110 -7.43 -3.25 -10.83
CA GLN A 110 -8.52 -2.50 -10.21
C GLN A 110 -8.73 -2.87 -8.74
N SER A 111 -8.63 -4.16 -8.40
CA SER A 111 -8.74 -4.63 -7.01
C SER A 111 -7.64 -4.05 -6.13
N LEU A 112 -6.40 -3.98 -6.64
CA LEU A 112 -5.28 -3.34 -5.94
C LEU A 112 -5.52 -1.84 -5.78
N GLN A 113 -5.95 -1.15 -6.85
CA GLN A 113 -6.22 0.28 -6.81
C GLN A 113 -7.31 0.62 -5.79
N ASN A 114 -8.42 -0.14 -5.76
CA ASN A 114 -9.49 0.06 -4.79
C ASN A 114 -8.99 -0.02 -3.33
N LEU A 115 -8.10 -0.97 -3.00
CA LEU A 115 -7.52 -1.05 -1.66
C LEU A 115 -6.56 0.10 -1.36
N LEU A 116 -5.77 0.55 -2.35
CA LEU A 116 -4.89 1.71 -2.19
C LEU A 116 -5.71 2.99 -1.97
N ASP A 117 -6.82 3.18 -2.69
CA ASP A 117 -7.71 4.32 -2.53
C ASP A 117 -8.45 4.28 -1.17
N GLU A 118 -8.88 3.10 -0.71
CA GLU A 118 -9.54 2.92 0.57
C GLU A 118 -8.64 3.28 1.75
N PHE A 119 -7.35 2.94 1.66
CA PHE A 119 -6.39 3.14 2.74
C PHE A 119 -5.52 4.39 2.58
N GLY A 120 -5.82 5.26 1.63
CA GLY A 120 -4.97 6.35 1.12
C GLY A 120 -4.38 7.34 2.14
N GLY A 121 -4.90 7.40 3.38
CA GLY A 121 -4.32 8.20 4.47
C GLY A 121 -3.50 7.39 5.46
N ASP A 122 -3.56 6.07 5.41
CA ASP A 122 -2.92 5.16 6.36
C ASP A 122 -1.62 4.55 5.80
N GLY A 123 -0.81 3.93 6.66
CA GLY A 123 0.41 3.24 6.25
C GLY A 123 0.09 1.90 5.58
N VAL A 124 0.47 1.72 4.32
CA VAL A 124 0.22 0.50 3.53
C VAL A 124 1.53 -0.14 3.11
N VAL A 125 1.62 -1.46 3.23
CA VAL A 125 2.61 -2.27 2.50
C VAL A 125 1.90 -3.16 1.50
N VAL A 126 2.35 -3.09 0.23
CA VAL A 126 1.94 -4.02 -0.83
C VAL A 126 3.11 -4.92 -1.15
N HIS A 127 2.91 -6.23 -1.18
CA HIS A 127 4.01 -7.14 -1.50
C HIS A 127 3.58 -8.36 -2.31
N CYS A 128 4.59 -9.02 -2.88
CA CYS A 128 4.49 -10.37 -3.42
C CYS A 128 5.77 -11.14 -3.05
N ALA A 129 6.15 -12.19 -3.76
CA ALA A 129 7.41 -12.90 -3.49
C ALA A 129 8.66 -12.02 -3.72
N THR A 130 8.67 -11.20 -4.78
CA THR A 130 9.84 -10.41 -5.21
C THR A 130 9.53 -8.93 -5.47
N GLY A 131 8.31 -8.43 -5.21
CA GLY A 131 7.87 -7.07 -5.51
C GLY A 131 7.42 -6.83 -6.96
N ASN A 132 7.73 -7.74 -7.88
CA ASN A 132 7.51 -7.53 -9.32
C ASN A 132 6.03 -7.48 -9.72
N ARG A 133 5.16 -8.33 -9.13
CA ARG A 133 3.71 -8.35 -9.42
C ARG A 133 3.02 -7.06 -9.02
N VAL A 134 3.50 -6.41 -7.95
CA VAL A 134 2.99 -5.09 -7.54
C VAL A 134 3.14 -4.11 -8.67
N GLY A 135 4.37 -3.91 -9.17
CA GLY A 135 4.62 -2.99 -10.26
C GLY A 135 3.93 -3.37 -11.57
N ALA A 136 3.72 -4.68 -11.83
CA ALA A 136 2.98 -5.11 -13.00
C ALA A 136 1.51 -4.67 -12.97
N LEU A 137 0.81 -4.84 -11.83
CA LEU A 137 -0.57 -4.38 -11.71
C LEU A 137 -0.67 -2.85 -11.76
N ILE A 138 0.26 -2.13 -11.14
CA ILE A 138 0.32 -0.66 -11.24
C ILE A 138 0.51 -0.20 -12.70
N SER A 139 1.34 -0.91 -13.49
CA SER A 139 1.48 -0.61 -14.91
C SER A 139 0.14 -0.69 -15.65
N LEU A 140 -0.69 -1.68 -15.36
CA LEU A 140 -2.01 -1.82 -15.98
C LEU A 140 -2.91 -0.66 -15.56
N SER A 141 -2.98 -0.33 -14.27
CA SER A 141 -3.81 0.80 -13.79
C SER A 141 -3.42 2.12 -14.47
N VAL A 142 -2.12 2.43 -14.57
CA VAL A 142 -1.65 3.66 -15.21
C VAL A 142 -2.03 3.72 -16.70
N PHE A 143 -2.00 2.58 -17.39
CA PHE A 143 -2.40 2.52 -18.79
C PHE A 143 -3.91 2.71 -18.98
N GLU A 144 -4.72 2.09 -18.12
CA GLU A 144 -6.19 2.24 -18.11
C GLU A 144 -6.62 3.67 -17.81
N ASP A 145 -5.87 4.40 -16.98
CA ASP A 145 -6.05 5.83 -16.72
C ASP A 145 -5.58 6.74 -17.88
N GLY A 146 -5.19 6.16 -19.01
CA GLY A 146 -4.80 6.89 -20.22
C GLY A 146 -3.29 7.18 -20.31
N GLY A 147 -2.48 6.59 -19.48
CA GLY A 147 -1.02 6.67 -19.58
C GLY A 147 -0.50 5.99 -20.86
N SER A 148 0.63 6.46 -21.38
CA SER A 148 1.32 5.75 -22.48
C SER A 148 1.91 4.43 -21.96
N LEU A 149 2.09 3.46 -22.85
CA LEU A 149 2.72 2.19 -22.52
C LEU A 149 4.10 2.38 -21.83
N GLU A 150 4.89 3.32 -22.30
CA GLU A 150 6.21 3.59 -21.72
C GLU A 150 6.10 4.17 -20.30
N ASN A 151 5.20 5.13 -20.08
CA ASN A 151 4.95 5.68 -18.74
C ASN A 151 4.42 4.61 -17.79
N SER A 152 3.57 3.72 -18.27
CA SER A 152 3.02 2.60 -17.47
C SER A 152 4.12 1.65 -17.02
N ILE A 153 5.03 1.25 -17.92
CA ILE A 153 6.18 0.40 -17.59
C ILE A 153 7.15 1.13 -16.62
N GLN A 154 7.39 2.41 -16.84
CA GLN A 154 8.23 3.21 -15.95
C GLN A 154 7.65 3.30 -14.54
N GLU A 155 6.36 3.54 -14.42
CA GLU A 155 5.68 3.58 -13.12
C GLU A 155 5.71 2.21 -12.44
N GLY A 156 5.40 1.13 -13.14
CA GLY A 156 5.55 -0.21 -12.61
C GLY A 156 6.97 -0.52 -12.12
N SER A 157 7.98 0.00 -12.81
CA SER A 157 9.38 -0.15 -12.37
C SER A 157 9.65 0.64 -11.09
N ARG A 158 9.06 1.81 -10.93
CA ARG A 158 9.12 2.62 -9.70
C ARG A 158 8.52 1.86 -8.50
N TRP A 159 7.48 1.06 -8.74
CA TRP A 159 6.81 0.21 -7.76
C TRP A 159 7.47 -1.18 -7.58
N GLY A 160 8.57 -1.47 -8.28
CA GLY A 160 9.38 -2.66 -8.05
C GLY A 160 9.36 -3.71 -9.16
N MET A 161 8.77 -3.45 -10.33
CA MET A 161 8.86 -4.35 -11.50
C MET A 161 10.23 -4.23 -12.16
N THR A 162 11.15 -5.07 -11.74
CA THR A 162 12.55 -5.14 -12.29
C THR A 162 12.76 -6.28 -13.28
N SER A 163 11.80 -7.22 -13.38
CA SER A 163 11.87 -8.39 -14.26
C SER A 163 11.49 -8.01 -15.69
N GLU A 164 12.45 -8.11 -16.63
CA GLU A 164 12.19 -7.91 -18.05
C GLU A 164 11.10 -8.85 -18.59
N ARG A 165 11.09 -10.10 -18.12
CA ARG A 165 10.04 -11.05 -18.48
C ARG A 165 8.66 -10.55 -18.07
N LEU A 166 8.52 -9.97 -16.88
CA LEU A 166 7.23 -9.49 -16.42
C LEU A 166 6.83 -8.19 -17.13
N GLN A 167 7.79 -7.32 -17.44
CA GLN A 167 7.54 -6.16 -18.30
C GLN A 167 7.02 -6.59 -19.67
N GLN A 168 7.53 -7.69 -20.24
CA GLN A 168 7.00 -8.22 -21.49
C GLN A 168 5.57 -8.74 -21.33
N VAL A 169 5.26 -9.48 -20.27
CA VAL A 169 3.87 -9.92 -19.97
C VAL A 169 2.93 -8.71 -19.89
N VAL A 170 3.32 -7.62 -19.22
CA VAL A 170 2.53 -6.38 -19.17
C VAL A 170 2.32 -5.79 -20.57
N ARG A 171 3.41 -5.69 -21.39
CA ARG A 171 3.29 -5.18 -22.77
C ARG A 171 2.33 -6.00 -23.61
N ASP A 172 2.42 -7.34 -23.53
CA ASP A 172 1.54 -8.25 -24.25
C ASP A 172 0.08 -8.07 -23.81
N THR A 173 -0.18 -8.06 -22.50
CA THR A 173 -1.52 -7.83 -21.93
C THR A 173 -2.14 -6.51 -22.39
N LEU A 174 -1.35 -5.43 -22.43
CA LEU A 174 -1.84 -4.10 -22.83
C LEU A 174 -2.01 -3.95 -24.35
N SER A 175 -1.37 -4.82 -25.14
CA SER A 175 -1.48 -4.80 -26.61
C SER A 175 -2.69 -5.59 -27.11
N GLU A 176 -3.26 -6.45 -26.29
CA GLU A 176 -4.46 -7.27 -26.61
C GLU A 176 -5.77 -6.56 -26.33
N ASN A 177 -5.73 -5.41 -25.64
CA ASN A 177 -6.87 -4.55 -25.30
C ASN A 177 -6.95 -3.34 -26.26
#